data_6dc33457c77d62baf729d1a7641e1a65
#
_entry.id   6dc33457c77d62baf729d1a7641e1a65
#
_cell.length_a   1.000
_cell.length_b   1.000
_cell.length_c   1.000
_cell.angle_alpha   90.00
_cell.angle_beta   90.00
_cell.angle_gamma   90.00
#
_symmetry.space_group_name_H-M   'P 1'
#
loop_
_entity.id
_entity.type
_entity.pdbx_description
1 polymer ?
#
loop_
_entity_poly.entity_id
_entity_poly.type
_entity_poly.pdbx_seq_one_letter_code
_entity_poly.pdbx_strand_id
1 'polypeptide(L)'
;VVSDFSGTHAGSAFTSYAFLSVDIDQNPLWLTLQREFRRSSLRRRRMAYKNLNDRMRQQALPEFLQLADQLVGALTIVVIPCGFGPMLEDIGNEAEEALQLWKPTVHEHLLRVTHLGGMLAAAMSRPGQDVMIITDQDEVASNATQLTQLTELFSRVLGNSLAHNLGHIRVGTTQSDDGTLALEDLAAIADVAAGALCEILSAMKLHGFGPGKGIISLLPQVASPKARLIGHWLACNRASLQRAIILIEKPEGAGTYKAGLLKLQSITGNVWMP
;
A
#
# COMPACT_ATOMS: atom_id res chain seq x y z
N VAL A 1 -1.58 -7.88 7.49
CA VAL A 1 -1.11 -7.05 6.36
C VAL A 1 -2.31 -6.43 5.69
N VAL A 2 -2.29 -5.14 5.48
CA VAL A 2 -3.35 -4.42 4.78
C VAL A 2 -2.79 -3.84 3.49
N SER A 3 -3.47 -4.01 2.36
CA SER A 3 -3.01 -3.54 1.05
C SER A 3 -3.99 -2.58 0.40
N ASP A 4 -3.45 -1.60 -0.31
CA ASP A 4 -4.17 -0.73 -1.22
C ASP A 4 -3.27 -0.31 -2.39
N PHE A 5 -3.85 0.21 -3.47
CA PHE A 5 -3.09 0.58 -4.66
C PHE A 5 -3.66 1.82 -5.35
N SER A 6 -2.84 2.44 -6.18
CA SER A 6 -3.22 3.61 -6.97
C SER A 6 -2.49 3.62 -8.31
N GLY A 7 -3.05 4.33 -9.28
CA GLY A 7 -2.41 4.53 -10.59
C GLY A 7 -2.87 3.58 -11.70
N THR A 8 -4.02 2.92 -11.55
CA THR A 8 -4.60 2.05 -12.57
C THR A 8 -5.39 2.79 -13.65
N HIS A 9 -5.57 4.12 -13.49
CA HIS A 9 -6.33 4.94 -14.45
C HIS A 9 -5.47 5.46 -15.61
N ALA A 10 -6.11 5.74 -16.73
CA ALA A 10 -5.45 6.31 -17.89
C ALA A 10 -4.76 7.64 -17.55
N GLY A 11 -3.51 7.80 -17.95
CA GLY A 11 -2.68 8.99 -17.69
C GLY A 11 -1.78 8.87 -16.46
N SER A 12 -1.90 7.83 -15.64
CA SER A 12 -0.90 7.55 -14.61
C SER A 12 0.39 7.05 -15.26
N ALA A 13 1.54 7.56 -14.78
CA ALA A 13 2.85 7.10 -15.24
C ALA A 13 3.39 5.91 -14.43
N PHE A 14 2.84 5.70 -13.24
CA PHE A 14 3.23 4.65 -12.30
C PHE A 14 1.99 4.05 -11.64
N THR A 15 2.09 2.78 -11.27
CA THR A 15 1.19 2.13 -10.32
C THR A 15 1.94 1.97 -9.00
N SER A 16 1.31 2.30 -7.89
CA SER A 16 1.86 2.12 -6.54
C SER A 16 1.01 1.17 -5.73
N TYR A 17 1.64 0.19 -5.12
CA TYR A 17 1.06 -0.82 -4.24
C TYR A 17 1.57 -0.58 -2.84
N ALA A 18 0.72 -0.22 -1.90
CA ALA A 18 1.09 0.00 -0.51
C ALA A 18 0.63 -1.16 0.37
N PHE A 19 1.53 -1.63 1.21
CA PHE A 19 1.32 -2.72 2.15
C PHE A 19 1.67 -2.24 3.55
N LEU A 20 0.68 -2.18 4.43
CA LEU A 20 0.87 -1.89 5.83
C LEU A 20 0.90 -3.21 6.62
N SER A 21 2.05 -3.54 7.18
CA SER A 21 2.25 -4.74 8.00
C SER A 21 2.38 -4.34 9.46
N VAL A 22 1.44 -4.80 10.28
CA VAL A 22 1.38 -4.49 11.72
C VAL A 22 1.02 -5.74 12.52
N ASP A 23 1.60 -5.88 13.70
CA ASP A 23 1.16 -6.84 14.71
C ASP A 23 0.18 -6.09 15.62
N ILE A 24 -1.11 -6.42 15.52
CA ILE A 24 -2.16 -5.65 16.21
C ILE A 24 -2.06 -5.76 17.73
N ASP A 25 -1.55 -6.88 18.21
CA ASP A 25 -1.37 -7.11 19.66
C ASP A 25 -0.26 -6.24 20.25
N GLN A 26 0.66 -5.78 19.43
CA GLN A 26 1.71 -4.83 19.81
C GLN A 26 1.28 -3.36 19.69
N ASN A 27 0.05 -3.10 19.27
CA ASN A 27 -0.47 -1.76 19.00
C ASN A 27 -1.70 -1.36 19.86
N PRO A 28 -1.79 -1.69 21.16
CA PRO A 28 -2.96 -1.37 21.99
C PRO A 28 -3.14 0.15 22.18
N LEU A 29 -2.04 0.91 22.23
CA LEU A 29 -2.08 2.37 22.31
C LEU A 29 -2.68 2.97 21.04
N TRP A 30 -2.28 2.49 19.87
CA TRP A 30 -2.83 2.94 18.61
C TRP A 30 -4.35 2.74 18.54
N LEU A 31 -4.86 1.59 18.96
CA LEU A 31 -6.30 1.32 18.99
C LEU A 31 -7.07 2.30 19.89
N THR A 32 -6.46 2.74 20.97
CA THR A 32 -7.05 3.76 21.87
C THR A 32 -7.07 5.13 21.20
N LEU A 33 -5.96 5.57 20.66
CA LEU A 33 -5.82 6.85 19.97
C LEU A 33 -6.71 6.92 18.71
N GLN A 34 -6.83 5.81 17.97
CA GLN A 34 -7.73 5.70 16.81
C GLN A 34 -9.18 5.97 17.19
N ARG A 35 -9.66 5.40 18.30
CA ARG A 35 -11.03 5.66 18.78
C ARG A 35 -11.24 7.13 19.18
N GLU A 36 -10.24 7.76 19.78
CA GLU A 36 -10.28 9.18 20.14
C GLU A 36 -10.30 10.06 18.87
N PHE A 37 -9.41 9.80 17.92
CA PHE A 37 -9.38 10.47 16.63
C PHE A 37 -10.72 10.35 15.89
N ARG A 38 -11.33 9.16 15.90
CA ARG A 38 -12.65 8.96 15.28
C ARG A 38 -13.74 9.77 15.96
N ARG A 39 -13.70 9.91 17.28
CA ARG A 39 -14.69 10.71 18.03
C ARG A 39 -14.55 12.21 17.76
N SER A 40 -13.33 12.71 17.68
CA SER A 40 -13.03 14.15 17.54
C SER A 40 -13.11 14.63 16.09
N SER A 41 -12.48 13.94 15.15
CA SER A 41 -12.13 14.51 13.85
C SER A 41 -12.88 13.92 12.67
N LEU A 42 -13.00 12.59 12.56
CA LEU A 42 -13.53 11.92 11.36
C LEU A 42 -14.88 11.25 11.54
N ARG A 43 -15.24 10.89 12.76
CA ARG A 43 -16.46 10.14 13.09
C ARG A 43 -16.57 8.86 12.24
N ARG A 44 -17.63 8.72 11.41
CA ARG A 44 -17.86 7.58 10.53
C ARG A 44 -17.35 7.78 9.09
N ARG A 45 -16.66 8.88 8.79
CA ARG A 45 -16.16 9.15 7.44
C ARG A 45 -14.87 8.40 7.19
N ARG A 46 -14.75 7.74 6.04
CA ARG A 46 -13.52 7.10 5.60
C ARG A 46 -12.48 8.16 5.20
N MET A 47 -11.25 8.01 5.67
CA MET A 47 -10.11 8.71 5.11
C MET A 47 -9.73 7.99 3.81
N ALA A 48 -9.72 8.69 2.68
CA ALA A 48 -9.31 8.12 1.40
C ALA A 48 -8.67 9.20 0.53
N TYR A 49 -7.60 8.86 -0.18
CA TYR A 49 -6.82 9.81 -0.98
C TYR A 49 -7.67 10.59 -1.97
N LYS A 50 -8.55 9.92 -2.72
CA LYS A 50 -9.47 10.54 -3.67
C LYS A 50 -10.41 11.57 -3.04
N ASN A 51 -10.71 11.42 -1.75
CA ASN A 51 -11.64 12.25 -1.00
C ASN A 51 -10.95 13.37 -0.21
N LEU A 52 -9.63 13.51 -0.26
CA LEU A 52 -8.86 14.53 0.46
C LEU A 52 -9.04 15.96 -0.10
N ASN A 53 -9.92 16.16 -1.06
CA ASN A 53 -10.37 17.49 -1.47
C ASN A 53 -11.50 18.03 -0.55
N ASP A 54 -12.12 17.20 0.26
CA ASP A 54 -13.10 17.59 1.28
C ASP A 54 -12.39 18.28 2.45
N ARG A 55 -12.90 19.46 2.83
CA ARG A 55 -12.33 20.32 3.89
C ARG A 55 -12.14 19.59 5.22
N MET A 56 -13.10 18.74 5.63
CA MET A 56 -12.99 18.04 6.91
C MET A 56 -11.84 17.03 6.88
N ARG A 57 -11.70 16.28 5.77
CA ARG A 57 -10.60 15.32 5.62
C ARG A 57 -9.24 16.01 5.51
N GLN A 58 -9.17 17.15 4.82
CA GLN A 58 -7.96 17.97 4.76
C GLN A 58 -7.52 18.44 6.16
N GLN A 59 -8.47 18.88 6.97
CA GLN A 59 -8.19 19.33 8.34
C GLN A 59 -7.77 18.17 9.26
N ALA A 60 -8.37 16.99 9.08
CA ALA A 60 -8.06 15.79 9.86
C ALA A 60 -6.77 15.07 9.40
N LEU A 61 -6.29 15.33 8.17
CA LEU A 61 -5.15 14.60 7.58
C LEU A 61 -3.87 14.68 8.43
N PRO A 62 -3.43 15.85 8.94
CA PRO A 62 -2.24 15.89 9.78
C PRO A 62 -2.34 15.01 11.03
N GLU A 63 -3.46 15.07 11.74
CA GLU A 63 -3.72 14.24 12.93
C GLU A 63 -3.77 12.74 12.57
N PHE A 64 -4.38 12.40 11.42
CA PHE A 64 -4.41 11.03 10.92
C PHE A 64 -3.01 10.47 10.63
N LEU A 65 -2.14 11.27 10.02
CA LEU A 65 -0.75 10.88 9.76
C LEU A 65 0.06 10.75 11.05
N GLN A 66 -0.18 11.61 12.04
CA GLN A 66 0.42 11.49 13.38
C GLN A 66 -0.05 10.22 14.09
N LEU A 67 -1.34 9.88 13.97
CA LEU A 67 -1.88 8.62 14.47
C LEU A 67 -1.21 7.41 13.80
N ALA A 68 -1.01 7.46 12.47
CA ALA A 68 -0.29 6.42 11.75
C ALA A 68 1.16 6.25 12.25
N ASP A 69 1.83 7.34 12.65
CA ASP A 69 3.19 7.33 13.19
C ASP A 69 3.32 6.58 14.52
N GLN A 70 2.22 6.38 15.26
CA GLN A 70 2.20 5.61 16.50
C GLN A 70 2.17 4.10 16.29
N LEU A 71 1.91 3.62 15.05
CA LEU A 71 1.94 2.19 14.75
C LEU A 71 3.36 1.63 14.83
N VAL A 72 3.52 0.55 15.55
CA VAL A 72 4.71 -0.30 15.48
C VAL A 72 4.50 -1.28 14.33
N GLY A 73 5.22 -1.07 13.24
CA GLY A 73 5.05 -1.85 12.01
C GLY A 73 5.83 -1.28 10.84
N ALA A 74 5.48 -1.71 9.63
CA ALA A 74 6.11 -1.26 8.40
C ALA A 74 5.07 -0.94 7.32
N LEU A 75 5.26 0.19 6.66
CA LEU A 75 4.56 0.59 5.44
C LEU A 75 5.53 0.47 4.26
N THR A 76 5.31 -0.53 3.43
CA THR A 76 6.10 -0.76 2.22
C THR A 76 5.29 -0.36 1.00
N ILE A 77 5.85 0.50 0.16
CA ILE A 77 5.20 0.93 -1.06
C ILE A 77 6.05 0.47 -2.24
N VAL A 78 5.48 -0.36 -3.10
CA VAL A 78 6.12 -0.83 -4.33
C VAL A 78 5.59 -0.02 -5.50
N VAL A 79 6.49 0.61 -6.25
CA VAL A 79 6.17 1.45 -7.40
C VAL A 79 6.63 0.76 -8.66
N ILE A 80 5.75 0.68 -9.64
CA ILE A 80 5.98 0.03 -10.93
C ILE A 80 5.60 1.01 -12.04
N PRO A 81 6.46 1.30 -13.03
CA PRO A 81 6.10 2.15 -14.17
C PRO A 81 4.93 1.54 -14.95
N CYS A 82 3.98 2.36 -15.39
CA CYS A 82 2.97 1.92 -16.33
C CYS A 82 3.64 1.50 -17.65
N GLY A 83 3.23 0.35 -18.21
CA GLY A 83 3.90 -0.22 -19.38
C GLY A 83 5.08 -1.15 -19.06
N PHE A 84 5.30 -1.43 -17.78
CA PHE A 84 6.31 -2.40 -17.32
C PHE A 84 6.12 -3.81 -17.91
N GLY A 85 4.89 -4.17 -18.33
CA GLY A 85 4.52 -5.49 -18.78
C GLY A 85 4.12 -6.43 -17.63
N PRO A 86 3.83 -7.69 -17.92
CA PRO A 86 3.48 -8.69 -16.91
C PRO A 86 4.70 -9.02 -16.05
N MET A 87 4.47 -9.17 -14.75
CA MET A 87 5.50 -9.66 -13.82
C MET A 87 5.76 -11.15 -13.99
N LEU A 88 4.75 -11.90 -14.44
CA LEU A 88 4.82 -13.33 -14.72
C LEU A 88 4.54 -13.51 -16.21
N GLU A 89 5.58 -13.85 -16.97
CA GLU A 89 5.48 -13.99 -18.44
C GLU A 89 4.82 -15.31 -18.86
N ASP A 90 4.86 -16.33 -18.00
CA ASP A 90 4.27 -17.65 -18.26
C ASP A 90 3.56 -18.16 -17.00
N ILE A 91 2.27 -17.89 -16.91
CA ILE A 91 1.39 -18.48 -15.92
C ILE A 91 0.82 -19.75 -16.52
N GLY A 92 1.36 -20.91 -16.17
CA GLY A 92 0.86 -22.20 -16.67
C GLY A 92 -0.65 -22.38 -16.47
N ASN A 93 -1.23 -23.35 -17.17
CA ASN A 93 -2.69 -23.60 -17.23
C ASN A 93 -3.37 -23.66 -15.85
N GLU A 94 -2.71 -24.21 -14.82
CA GLU A 94 -3.26 -24.25 -13.46
C GLU A 94 -3.48 -22.85 -12.83
N ALA A 95 -2.60 -21.91 -13.16
CA ALA A 95 -2.75 -20.53 -12.70
C ALA A 95 -3.84 -19.80 -13.50
N GLU A 96 -4.01 -20.11 -14.79
CA GLU A 96 -5.11 -19.57 -15.59
C GLU A 96 -6.47 -20.02 -15.04
N GLU A 97 -6.61 -21.29 -14.66
CA GLU A 97 -7.84 -21.80 -14.01
C GLU A 97 -8.11 -21.06 -12.69
N ALA A 98 -7.10 -20.82 -11.88
CA ALA A 98 -7.23 -20.09 -10.62
C ALA A 98 -7.66 -18.63 -10.80
N LEU A 99 -7.43 -18.04 -11.96
CA LEU A 99 -7.75 -16.65 -12.28
C LEU A 99 -9.10 -16.46 -12.98
N GLN A 100 -9.81 -17.52 -13.34
CA GLN A 100 -11.06 -17.46 -14.12
C GLN A 100 -12.18 -16.60 -13.51
N LEU A 101 -12.16 -16.40 -12.19
CA LEU A 101 -13.14 -15.57 -11.50
C LEU A 101 -12.94 -14.06 -11.71
N TRP A 102 -11.84 -13.67 -12.32
CA TRP A 102 -11.52 -12.26 -12.60
C TRP A 102 -11.45 -11.99 -14.10
N LYS A 103 -11.71 -10.74 -14.46
CA LYS A 103 -11.50 -10.29 -15.82
C LYS A 103 -10.00 -10.30 -16.16
N PRO A 104 -9.60 -10.62 -17.39
CA PRO A 104 -8.19 -10.64 -17.81
C PRO A 104 -7.45 -9.31 -17.49
N THR A 105 -8.15 -8.18 -17.53
CA THR A 105 -7.59 -6.86 -17.20
C THR A 105 -7.21 -6.71 -15.72
N VAL A 106 -7.71 -7.60 -14.84
CA VAL A 106 -7.44 -7.58 -13.39
C VAL A 106 -6.33 -8.56 -13.02
N HIS A 107 -6.03 -9.56 -13.87
CA HIS A 107 -5.09 -10.63 -13.55
C HIS A 107 -3.72 -10.14 -13.11
N GLU A 108 -3.10 -9.26 -13.89
CA GLU A 108 -1.78 -8.73 -13.54
C GLU A 108 -1.79 -7.98 -12.20
N HIS A 109 -2.84 -7.21 -11.95
CA HIS A 109 -3.02 -6.49 -10.70
C HIS A 109 -3.17 -7.45 -9.51
N LEU A 110 -4.03 -8.44 -9.65
CA LEU A 110 -4.26 -9.49 -8.67
C LEU A 110 -2.95 -10.25 -8.34
N LEU A 111 -2.18 -10.65 -9.36
CA LEU A 111 -0.91 -11.33 -9.20
C LEU A 111 0.11 -10.43 -8.47
N ARG A 112 0.19 -9.14 -8.80
CA ARG A 112 1.07 -8.19 -8.09
C ARG A 112 0.69 -8.08 -6.61
N VAL A 113 -0.59 -7.91 -6.32
CA VAL A 113 -1.07 -7.80 -4.93
C VAL A 113 -0.76 -9.07 -4.15
N THR A 114 -1.04 -10.24 -4.72
CA THR A 114 -0.83 -11.53 -4.04
C THR A 114 0.64 -11.85 -3.83
N HIS A 115 1.48 -11.67 -4.86
CA HIS A 115 2.92 -11.97 -4.75
C HIS A 115 3.65 -10.97 -3.85
N LEU A 116 3.46 -9.67 -4.05
CA LEU A 116 4.13 -8.66 -3.23
C LEU A 116 3.64 -8.71 -1.78
N GLY A 117 2.32 -8.80 -1.58
CA GLY A 117 1.72 -8.91 -0.25
C GLY A 117 2.10 -10.21 0.46
N GLY A 118 2.10 -11.32 -0.26
CA GLY A 118 2.52 -12.63 0.27
C GLY A 118 4.00 -12.66 0.65
N MET A 119 4.90 -12.13 -0.19
CA MET A 119 6.32 -12.02 0.13
C MET A 119 6.59 -11.14 1.37
N LEU A 120 5.90 -10.01 1.48
CA LEU A 120 6.03 -9.12 2.64
C LEU A 120 5.46 -9.78 3.90
N ALA A 121 4.31 -10.46 3.80
CA ALA A 121 3.75 -11.22 4.92
C ALA A 121 4.70 -12.34 5.38
N ALA A 122 5.29 -13.08 4.45
CA ALA A 122 6.27 -14.11 4.75
C ALA A 122 7.53 -13.54 5.43
N ALA A 123 8.05 -12.43 4.92
CA ALA A 123 9.27 -11.80 5.46
C ALA A 123 9.08 -11.20 6.87
N MET A 124 7.85 -10.82 7.25
CA MET A 124 7.55 -10.15 8.51
C MET A 124 6.86 -11.04 9.54
N SER A 125 6.44 -12.24 9.16
CA SER A 125 5.78 -13.19 10.05
C SER A 125 6.77 -14.01 10.87
N ARG A 126 6.28 -14.61 11.96
CA ARG A 126 7.01 -15.49 12.86
C ARG A 126 6.40 -16.89 12.88
N PRO A 127 7.15 -17.92 13.29
CA PRO A 127 6.60 -19.26 13.43
C PRO A 127 5.35 -19.27 14.33
N GLY A 128 4.28 -19.93 13.87
CA GLY A 128 3.02 -20.07 14.59
C GLY A 128 2.13 -18.82 14.64
N GLN A 129 2.54 -17.70 14.00
CA GLN A 129 1.75 -16.47 13.99
C GLN A 129 0.53 -16.60 13.09
N ASP A 130 -0.63 -16.10 13.55
CA ASP A 130 -1.80 -15.93 12.71
C ASP A 130 -1.62 -14.71 11.80
N VAL A 131 -1.94 -14.85 10.52
CA VAL A 131 -1.82 -13.79 9.53
C VAL A 131 -3.16 -13.45 8.93
N MET A 132 -3.55 -12.19 9.04
CA MET A 132 -4.72 -11.64 8.36
C MET A 132 -4.28 -10.69 7.25
N ILE A 133 -4.77 -10.93 6.04
CA ILE A 133 -4.54 -10.08 4.87
C ILE A 133 -5.84 -9.36 4.57
N ILE A 134 -5.79 -8.04 4.53
CA ILE A 134 -6.94 -7.18 4.25
C ILE A 134 -6.68 -6.43 2.96
N THR A 135 -7.63 -6.48 2.04
CA THR A 135 -7.68 -5.64 0.84
C THR A 135 -8.97 -4.82 0.83
N ASP A 136 -9.03 -3.78 -0.01
CA ASP A 136 -10.30 -3.08 -0.20
C ASP A 136 -11.30 -3.98 -0.94
N GLN A 137 -12.58 -3.71 -0.78
CA GLN A 137 -13.63 -4.37 -1.56
C GLN A 137 -13.71 -3.71 -2.94
N ASP A 138 -12.87 -4.14 -3.83
CA ASP A 138 -12.73 -3.67 -5.19
C ASP A 138 -12.81 -4.84 -6.21
N GLU A 139 -12.23 -4.66 -7.38
CA GLU A 139 -12.19 -5.68 -8.42
C GLU A 139 -11.41 -6.95 -8.03
N VAL A 140 -10.57 -6.89 -7.01
CA VAL A 140 -9.77 -8.03 -6.51
C VAL A 140 -10.58 -8.92 -5.58
N ALA A 141 -11.47 -8.34 -4.75
CA ALA A 141 -12.27 -9.06 -3.76
C ALA A 141 -13.73 -8.55 -3.73
N SER A 142 -14.41 -8.53 -4.89
CA SER A 142 -15.73 -7.93 -5.01
C SER A 142 -16.87 -8.79 -4.44
N ASN A 143 -16.63 -10.08 -4.22
CA ASN A 143 -17.63 -11.03 -3.72
C ASN A 143 -17.00 -12.19 -2.93
N ALA A 144 -17.84 -12.98 -2.24
CA ALA A 144 -17.39 -14.08 -1.39
C ALA A 144 -16.61 -15.16 -2.15
N THR A 145 -17.01 -15.47 -3.39
CA THR A 145 -16.33 -16.49 -4.21
C THR A 145 -14.93 -16.05 -4.59
N GLN A 146 -14.76 -14.80 -5.02
CA GLN A 146 -13.44 -14.22 -5.28
C GLN A 146 -12.61 -14.15 -4.01
N LEU A 147 -13.19 -13.81 -2.86
CA LEU A 147 -12.47 -13.76 -1.59
C LEU A 147 -11.95 -15.13 -1.18
N THR A 148 -12.73 -16.20 -1.39
CA THR A 148 -12.28 -17.58 -1.15
C THR A 148 -11.10 -17.94 -2.03
N GLN A 149 -11.21 -17.70 -3.35
CA GLN A 149 -10.13 -17.99 -4.29
C GLN A 149 -8.89 -17.13 -4.04
N LEU A 150 -9.07 -15.87 -3.64
CA LEU A 150 -7.97 -14.98 -3.23
C LEU A 150 -7.23 -15.55 -2.01
N THR A 151 -7.97 -16.15 -1.05
CA THR A 151 -7.37 -16.82 0.11
C THR A 151 -6.48 -17.99 -0.31
N GLU A 152 -6.92 -18.77 -1.28
CA GLU A 152 -6.12 -19.88 -1.84
C GLU A 152 -4.87 -19.38 -2.56
N LEU A 153 -5.00 -18.32 -3.37
CA LEU A 153 -3.85 -17.70 -4.06
C LEU A 153 -2.80 -17.19 -3.05
N PHE A 154 -3.22 -16.44 -2.04
CA PHE A 154 -2.31 -15.99 -0.97
C PHE A 154 -1.68 -17.16 -0.22
N SER A 155 -2.44 -18.20 0.09
CA SER A 155 -1.91 -19.38 0.78
C SER A 155 -0.83 -20.09 -0.03
N ARG A 156 -1.00 -20.22 -1.34
CA ARG A 156 0.01 -20.79 -2.26
C ARG A 156 1.27 -19.92 -2.30
N VAL A 157 1.13 -18.59 -2.48
CA VAL A 157 2.26 -17.67 -2.52
C VAL A 157 3.02 -17.68 -1.18
N LEU A 158 2.31 -17.64 -0.06
CA LEU A 158 2.91 -17.74 1.27
C LEU A 158 3.62 -19.07 1.45
N GLY A 159 2.98 -20.20 1.10
CA GLY A 159 3.60 -21.53 1.19
C GLY A 159 4.91 -21.65 0.43
N ASN A 160 5.05 -20.97 -0.71
CA ASN A 160 6.27 -20.94 -1.50
C ASN A 160 7.35 -19.97 -0.94
N SER A 161 6.95 -18.99 -0.14
CA SER A 161 7.84 -17.92 0.34
C SER A 161 8.26 -18.09 1.80
N LEU A 162 7.54 -18.89 2.58
CA LEU A 162 7.77 -19.07 4.01
C LEU A 162 8.88 -20.07 4.29
N ALA A 163 9.77 -19.69 5.18
CA ALA A 163 10.78 -20.59 5.77
C ALA A 163 10.29 -21.28 7.08
N HIS A 164 9.03 -21.02 7.49
CA HIS A 164 8.44 -21.53 8.74
C HIS A 164 6.92 -21.73 8.56
N ASN A 165 6.32 -22.46 9.50
CA ASN A 165 4.87 -22.64 9.51
C ASN A 165 4.18 -21.45 10.19
N LEU A 166 3.10 -20.98 9.60
CA LEU A 166 2.17 -20.04 10.22
C LEU A 166 1.12 -20.77 11.04
N GLY A 167 0.39 -20.02 11.87
CA GLY A 167 -0.86 -20.46 12.47
C GLY A 167 -1.99 -20.47 11.43
N HIS A 168 -2.95 -19.54 11.56
CA HIS A 168 -4.03 -19.39 10.58
C HIS A 168 -3.72 -18.29 9.56
N ILE A 169 -4.11 -18.53 8.33
CA ILE A 169 -4.12 -17.51 7.26
C ILE A 169 -5.57 -17.16 6.97
N ARG A 170 -5.89 -15.88 7.02
CA ARG A 170 -7.22 -15.35 6.66
C ARG A 170 -7.05 -14.19 5.70
N VAL A 171 -7.91 -14.15 4.69
CA VAL A 171 -8.04 -12.99 3.81
C VAL A 171 -9.42 -12.39 4.01
N GLY A 172 -9.48 -11.09 4.12
CA GLY A 172 -10.72 -10.33 4.33
C GLY A 172 -10.69 -9.00 3.61
N THR A 173 -11.81 -8.30 3.67
CA THR A 173 -11.93 -6.92 3.21
C THR A 173 -12.14 -5.99 4.40
N THR A 174 -12.12 -4.69 4.17
CA THR A 174 -12.46 -3.68 5.20
C THR A 174 -13.85 -3.88 5.79
N GLN A 175 -14.75 -4.62 5.11
CA GLN A 175 -16.06 -5.00 5.66
C GLN A 175 -15.99 -6.00 6.83
N SER A 176 -14.85 -6.66 7.03
CA SER A 176 -14.63 -7.52 8.18
C SER A 176 -14.39 -6.75 9.49
N ASP A 177 -14.47 -5.41 9.45
CA ASP A 177 -14.33 -4.54 10.63
C ASP A 177 -15.46 -4.80 11.65
N ASP A 178 -15.12 -4.79 12.92
CA ASP A 178 -16.05 -5.02 14.05
C ASP A 178 -16.93 -3.80 14.40
N GLY A 179 -16.88 -2.76 13.58
CA GLY A 179 -17.59 -1.49 13.78
C GLY A 179 -16.74 -0.41 14.47
N THR A 180 -15.51 -0.72 14.87
CA THR A 180 -14.56 0.26 15.41
C THR A 180 -13.91 1.12 14.33
N LEU A 181 -14.01 0.72 13.07
CA LEU A 181 -13.36 1.31 11.91
C LEU A 181 -11.82 1.23 11.97
N ALA A 182 -11.27 0.31 12.76
CA ALA A 182 -9.84 0.12 12.87
C ALA A 182 -9.23 -0.44 11.57
N LEU A 183 -9.87 -1.43 10.94
CA LEU A 183 -9.45 -1.96 9.65
C LEU A 183 -9.57 -0.92 8.53
N GLU A 184 -10.63 -0.11 8.55
CA GLU A 184 -10.81 1.02 7.62
C GLU A 184 -9.67 2.05 7.74
N ASP A 185 -9.23 2.36 8.96
CA ASP A 185 -8.15 3.32 9.18
C ASP A 185 -6.78 2.75 8.76
N LEU A 186 -6.53 1.47 9.04
CA LEU A 186 -5.33 0.79 8.56
C LEU A 186 -5.28 0.76 7.03
N ALA A 187 -6.41 0.46 6.36
CA ALA A 187 -6.51 0.50 4.90
C ALA A 187 -6.31 1.93 4.35
N ALA A 188 -6.87 2.92 5.03
CA ALA A 188 -6.72 4.31 4.63
C ALA A 188 -5.26 4.81 4.71
N ILE A 189 -4.43 4.29 5.62
CA ILE A 189 -2.98 4.58 5.65
C ILE A 189 -2.31 4.10 4.36
N ALA A 190 -2.61 2.89 3.91
CA ALA A 190 -2.09 2.36 2.65
C ALA A 190 -2.60 3.16 1.44
N ASP A 191 -3.91 3.48 1.38
CA ASP A 191 -4.54 4.24 0.30
C ASP A 191 -3.92 5.65 0.15
N VAL A 192 -3.80 6.40 1.24
CA VAL A 192 -3.24 7.75 1.15
C VAL A 192 -1.77 7.73 0.76
N ALA A 193 -1.01 6.72 1.19
CA ALA A 193 0.39 6.56 0.83
C ALA A 193 0.55 6.20 -0.66
N ALA A 194 -0.20 5.20 -1.14
CA ALA A 194 -0.20 4.79 -2.55
C ALA A 194 -0.63 5.95 -3.46
N GLY A 195 -1.74 6.63 -3.12
CA GLY A 195 -2.28 7.72 -3.91
C GLY A 195 -1.34 8.91 -4.01
N ALA A 196 -0.75 9.32 -2.90
CA ALA A 196 0.19 10.45 -2.89
C ALA A 196 1.46 10.16 -3.68
N LEU A 197 2.04 8.95 -3.50
CA LEU A 197 3.27 8.60 -4.19
C LEU A 197 3.04 8.46 -5.70
N CYS A 198 1.93 7.84 -6.11
CA CYS A 198 1.54 7.75 -7.51
C CYS A 198 1.41 9.14 -8.16
N GLU A 199 0.73 10.09 -7.49
CA GLU A 199 0.58 11.47 -7.98
C GLU A 199 1.94 12.17 -8.08
N ILE A 200 2.77 12.11 -7.04
CA ILE A 200 4.10 12.75 -7.01
C ILE A 200 4.95 12.25 -8.18
N LEU A 201 5.07 10.94 -8.35
CA LEU A 201 5.92 10.34 -9.37
C LEU A 201 5.41 10.61 -10.78
N SER A 202 4.09 10.53 -11.00
CA SER A 202 3.48 10.84 -12.28
C SER A 202 3.68 12.31 -12.67
N ALA A 203 3.47 13.22 -11.72
CA ALA A 203 3.71 14.64 -11.93
C ALA A 203 5.20 14.93 -12.22
N MET A 204 6.13 14.31 -11.49
CA MET A 204 7.57 14.44 -11.76
C MET A 204 7.94 13.97 -13.16
N LYS A 205 7.42 12.83 -13.60
CA LYS A 205 7.67 12.32 -14.96
C LYS A 205 7.17 13.28 -16.04
N LEU A 206 5.99 13.88 -15.85
CA LEU A 206 5.45 14.90 -16.76
C LEU A 206 6.35 16.13 -16.88
N HIS A 207 7.07 16.48 -15.81
CA HIS A 207 8.05 17.57 -15.82
C HIS A 207 9.46 17.16 -16.21
N GLY A 208 9.65 15.95 -16.73
CA GLY A 208 10.96 15.44 -17.17
C GLY A 208 11.89 14.98 -16.04
N PHE A 209 11.39 14.88 -14.82
CA PHE A 209 12.15 14.35 -13.69
C PHE A 209 11.90 12.84 -13.55
N GLY A 210 12.93 12.06 -13.72
CA GLY A 210 12.89 10.61 -13.44
C GLY A 210 13.32 10.32 -12.01
N PRO A 211 13.04 9.11 -11.48
CA PRO A 211 13.50 8.69 -10.16
C PRO A 211 15.02 8.51 -10.04
N GLY A 212 15.78 8.82 -11.08
CA GLY A 212 17.22 8.96 -11.14
C GLY A 212 18.00 8.02 -10.19
N LYS A 213 18.86 8.56 -9.33
CA LYS A 213 19.73 7.80 -8.44
C LYS A 213 19.04 7.28 -7.14
N GLY A 214 17.75 6.98 -7.18
CA GLY A 214 17.01 6.48 -6.00
C GLY A 214 16.62 7.55 -4.98
N ILE A 215 16.76 8.84 -5.35
CA ILE A 215 16.37 9.98 -4.50
C ILE A 215 15.39 10.86 -5.28
N ILE A 216 14.26 11.16 -4.68
CA ILE A 216 13.26 12.09 -5.19
C ILE A 216 13.16 13.30 -4.28
N SER A 217 13.38 14.46 -4.87
CA SER A 217 13.19 15.74 -4.22
C SER A 217 11.75 16.20 -4.35
N LEU A 218 11.08 16.43 -3.22
CA LEU A 218 9.71 16.92 -3.19
C LEU A 218 9.66 18.42 -3.55
N LEU A 219 9.45 18.71 -4.84
CA LEU A 219 9.35 20.08 -5.34
C LEU A 219 7.97 20.67 -5.03
N PRO A 220 7.87 21.89 -4.50
CA PRO A 220 6.60 22.52 -4.10
C PRO A 220 5.57 22.66 -5.23
N GLN A 221 6.01 22.65 -6.48
CA GLN A 221 5.22 22.98 -7.66
C GLN A 221 4.72 21.76 -8.44
N VAL A 222 5.20 20.55 -8.10
CA VAL A 222 5.02 19.37 -8.95
C VAL A 222 3.78 18.56 -8.59
N ALA A 223 3.33 18.58 -7.33
CA ALA A 223 2.19 17.80 -6.88
C ALA A 223 1.20 18.63 -6.06
N SER A 224 -0.01 18.14 -5.86
CA SER A 224 -1.03 18.81 -5.06
C SER A 224 -0.58 19.02 -3.60
N PRO A 225 -1.17 19.98 -2.86
CA PRO A 225 -0.84 20.20 -1.45
C PRO A 225 -1.00 18.96 -0.58
N LYS A 226 -2.05 18.14 -0.82
CA LYS A 226 -2.28 16.89 -0.10
C LYS A 226 -1.19 15.86 -0.38
N ALA A 227 -0.80 15.69 -1.65
CA ALA A 227 0.26 14.76 -2.04
C ALA A 227 1.60 15.18 -1.43
N ARG A 228 1.92 16.48 -1.43
CA ARG A 228 3.14 17.00 -0.80
C ARG A 228 3.17 16.76 0.71
N LEU A 229 2.06 17.03 1.42
CA LEU A 229 1.97 16.78 2.86
C LEU A 229 2.25 15.30 3.19
N ILE A 230 1.59 14.39 2.46
CA ILE A 230 1.80 12.96 2.62
C ILE A 230 3.23 12.57 2.19
N GLY A 231 3.76 13.14 1.11
CA GLY A 231 5.13 12.93 0.68
C GLY A 231 6.17 13.35 1.74
N HIS A 232 5.95 14.47 2.42
CA HIS A 232 6.81 14.86 3.55
C HIS A 232 6.70 13.89 4.72
N TRP A 233 5.50 13.41 5.02
CA TRP A 233 5.29 12.36 6.01
C TRP A 233 6.01 11.07 5.62
N LEU A 234 5.92 10.63 4.36
CA LEU A 234 6.64 9.45 3.86
C LEU A 234 8.17 9.61 3.89
N ALA A 235 8.67 10.83 3.77
CA ALA A 235 10.10 11.13 3.85
C ALA A 235 10.65 11.10 5.30
N CYS A 236 9.78 11.13 6.30
CA CYS A 236 10.16 11.15 7.71
C CYS A 236 10.41 9.73 8.25
N ASN A 237 11.61 9.47 8.77
CA ASN A 237 12.01 8.15 9.30
C ASN A 237 12.15 8.13 10.84
N ARG A 238 11.48 9.03 11.56
CA ARG A 238 11.62 9.15 13.03
C ARG A 238 10.44 8.56 13.81
N ALA A 239 9.48 7.94 13.13
CA ALA A 239 8.29 7.35 13.73
C ALA A 239 8.47 5.86 14.03
N SER A 240 7.59 5.30 14.85
CA SER A 240 7.52 3.85 15.12
C SER A 240 7.16 3.06 13.86
N LEU A 241 6.36 3.67 12.97
CA LEU A 241 6.03 3.11 11.66
C LEU A 241 7.22 3.28 10.71
N GLN A 242 7.89 2.19 10.41
CA GLN A 242 8.97 2.16 9.40
C GLN A 242 8.37 2.30 8.00
N ARG A 243 9.05 3.05 7.11
CA ARG A 243 8.58 3.31 5.74
C ARG A 243 9.64 2.96 4.74
N ALA A 244 9.25 2.17 3.75
CA ALA A 244 10.11 1.80 2.62
C ALA A 244 9.39 2.04 1.30
N ILE A 245 10.06 2.64 0.34
CA ILE A 245 9.57 2.77 -1.03
C ILE A 245 10.52 1.99 -1.91
N ILE A 246 9.98 1.06 -2.67
CA ILE A 246 10.70 0.19 -3.60
C ILE A 246 10.25 0.55 -5.01
N LEU A 247 11.20 0.92 -5.86
CA LEU A 247 10.96 1.10 -7.29
C LEU A 247 11.41 -0.16 -8.03
N ILE A 248 10.51 -0.73 -8.82
CA ILE A 248 10.82 -1.85 -9.72
C ILE A 248 10.89 -1.30 -11.14
N GLU A 249 12.01 -1.51 -11.81
CA GLU A 249 12.25 -1.04 -13.17
C GLU A 249 12.77 -2.19 -14.06
N LYS A 250 12.46 -2.11 -15.36
CA LYS A 250 13.06 -2.95 -16.39
C LYS A 250 14.04 -2.10 -17.19
N PRO A 251 15.36 -2.21 -16.96
CA PRO A 251 16.32 -1.45 -17.74
C PRO A 251 16.25 -1.82 -19.23
N GLU A 252 16.45 -0.83 -20.10
CA GLU A 252 16.46 -1.05 -21.55
C GLU A 252 17.48 -2.14 -21.91
N GLY A 253 17.05 -3.11 -22.71
CA GLY A 253 17.88 -4.22 -23.18
C GLY A 253 18.22 -5.28 -22.14
N ALA A 254 17.75 -5.16 -20.90
CA ALA A 254 17.95 -6.16 -19.86
C ALA A 254 16.80 -7.18 -19.83
N GLY A 255 17.15 -8.49 -19.82
CA GLY A 255 16.21 -9.58 -19.57
C GLY A 255 15.80 -9.72 -18.10
N THR A 256 16.25 -8.80 -17.22
CA THR A 256 16.03 -8.86 -15.76
C THR A 256 15.47 -7.56 -15.22
N TYR A 257 14.70 -7.66 -14.14
CA TYR A 257 14.16 -6.52 -13.40
C TYR A 257 15.15 -6.06 -12.33
N LYS A 258 15.13 -4.76 -12.03
CA LYS A 258 15.86 -4.18 -10.89
C LYS A 258 14.86 -3.65 -9.88
N ALA A 259 15.06 -4.01 -8.61
CA ALA A 259 14.38 -3.40 -7.48
C ALA A 259 15.37 -2.52 -6.72
N GLY A 260 14.99 -1.29 -6.42
CA GLY A 260 15.81 -0.34 -5.69
C GLY A 260 15.01 0.45 -4.66
N LEU A 261 15.66 0.83 -3.56
CA LEU A 261 15.07 1.72 -2.57
C LEU A 261 15.00 3.14 -3.12
N LEU A 262 13.82 3.76 -3.01
CA LEU A 262 13.57 5.13 -3.37
C LEU A 262 13.44 5.97 -2.10
N LYS A 263 14.20 7.06 -2.00
CA LYS A 263 14.14 7.99 -0.88
C LYS A 263 13.45 9.28 -1.31
N LEU A 264 12.46 9.71 -0.52
CA LEU A 264 11.90 11.04 -0.66
C LEU A 264 12.72 12.04 0.18
N GLN A 265 13.04 13.19 -0.39
CA GLN A 265 13.77 14.25 0.27
C GLN A 265 12.97 15.57 0.21
N SER A 266 12.73 16.18 1.35
CA SER A 266 12.18 17.54 1.41
C SER A 266 13.26 18.56 1.08
N ILE A 267 13.02 19.44 0.11
CA ILE A 267 13.93 20.52 -0.26
C ILE A 267 13.68 21.78 0.58
N THR A 268 12.46 21.99 1.00
CA THR A 268 12.13 23.08 1.93
C THR A 268 12.31 22.57 3.34
N GLY A 269 12.97 23.34 4.21
CA GLY A 269 13.19 23.00 5.61
C GLY A 269 11.92 22.80 6.48
N ASN A 270 10.75 22.63 5.85
CA ASN A 270 9.53 22.16 6.44
C ASN A 270 9.67 20.65 6.71
N VAL A 271 10.32 20.35 7.80
CA VAL A 271 10.32 19.02 8.40
C VAL A 271 8.88 18.75 8.81
N TRP A 272 8.33 17.60 8.42
CA TRP A 272 7.15 17.05 9.09
C TRP A 272 7.49 17.00 10.58
N MET A 273 6.89 17.87 11.36
CA MET A 273 6.97 17.83 12.83
C MET A 273 5.69 17.17 13.31
N PRO A 274 5.81 16.01 13.97
CA PRO A 274 4.67 15.31 14.56
C PRO A 274 4.03 16.12 15.68
#